data_617d5a7d9a97a9d6d9e1018110f10795
#
_entry.id   617d5a7d9a97a9d6d9e1018110f10795
#
_cell.length_a   1.000
_cell.length_b   1.000
_cell.length_c   1.000
_cell.angle_alpha   90.00
_cell.angle_beta   90.00
_cell.angle_gamma   90.00
#
_symmetry.space_group_name_H-M   'P 1'
#
loop_
_entity.id
_entity.type
_entity.pdbx_description
1 polymer ?
#
loop_
_entity_poly.entity_id
_entity_poly.type
_entity_poly.pdbx_seq_one_letter_code
_entity_poly.pdbx_strand_id
1 'polypeptide(L)'
;MTDVIVIGGGASGMMAALTAAENGRSVVLLERQSRVGRKLLATGNGRCNLTNYHVSPDHYHGEDSSFCAHALRAFGTGTTLQYFASLGLLTVSEDSGRVYPMSNMAGSLLDVLRYALERPGIQICTGQAVTAVKRIAEGFTVRTETEVFAARKVILAAGGAAGSKVGGVMDGYRLAKMLGHHRTVLYPSLVQLRTDPTYPRALKGIKAECGIAILRGGERVAENRGEVLFTEYGVSGPAIFDISRTVSTGGEGLVCALDFFPDWEPRDVLDWLRLRRETMGAHEASTLLVGSCHTRLGQMLCKAAGFTSQRAADLTDGDLERIARQTKRFALPITGTCGFDQAQVTAGGLRTEEFDPETLESRVVPGLYACGEVLDVDGDCGGFNLQWAWSSGHLAGLLL
;
A
#
# COMPACT_ATOMS: atom_id res chain seq x y z
N MET A 1 20.68 -4.70 31.73
CA MET A 1 19.83 -3.71 31.01
C MET A 1 20.44 -3.55 29.63
N THR A 2 19.71 -3.84 28.57
CA THR A 2 20.17 -3.70 27.18
C THR A 2 20.17 -2.21 26.78
N ASP A 3 20.91 -1.83 25.70
CA ASP A 3 20.88 -0.45 25.23
C ASP A 3 19.54 -0.10 24.59
N VAL A 4 18.99 -1.00 23.77
CA VAL A 4 17.71 -0.76 23.08
C VAL A 4 16.84 -1.99 22.98
N ILE A 5 15.53 -1.80 23.14
CA ILE A 5 14.49 -2.77 22.78
C ILE A 5 13.78 -2.27 21.54
N VAL A 6 13.71 -3.11 20.49
CA VAL A 6 12.90 -2.87 19.28
C VAL A 6 11.62 -3.68 19.41
N ILE A 7 10.46 -3.01 19.34
CA ILE A 7 9.13 -3.63 19.43
C ILE A 7 8.54 -3.78 18.04
N GLY A 8 8.53 -5.01 17.52
CA GLY A 8 8.07 -5.39 16.20
C GLY A 8 9.20 -5.82 15.26
N GLY A 9 9.16 -7.07 14.81
CA GLY A 9 10.12 -7.69 13.88
C GLY A 9 9.70 -7.57 12.42
N GLY A 10 9.04 -6.47 12.03
CA GLY A 10 8.73 -6.12 10.65
C GLY A 10 9.93 -5.51 9.92
N ALA A 11 9.70 -4.99 8.69
CA ALA A 11 10.73 -4.38 7.86
C ALA A 11 11.52 -3.29 8.61
N SER A 12 10.82 -2.29 9.15
CA SER A 12 11.45 -1.18 9.87
C SER A 12 12.15 -1.62 11.15
N GLY A 13 11.55 -2.56 11.91
CA GLY A 13 12.15 -3.04 13.15
C GLY A 13 13.40 -3.89 12.92
N MET A 14 13.43 -4.73 11.88
CA MET A 14 14.64 -5.48 11.50
C MET A 14 15.77 -4.52 11.08
N MET A 15 15.46 -3.50 10.27
CA MET A 15 16.43 -2.49 9.88
C MET A 15 16.95 -1.69 11.10
N ALA A 16 16.05 -1.27 11.99
CA ALA A 16 16.44 -0.55 13.21
C ALA A 16 17.35 -1.40 14.13
N ALA A 17 17.05 -2.68 14.28
CA ALA A 17 17.86 -3.60 15.07
C ALA A 17 19.25 -3.81 14.46
N LEU A 18 19.34 -3.96 13.13
CA LEU A 18 20.60 -4.10 12.41
C LEU A 18 21.45 -2.84 12.54
N THR A 19 20.86 -1.66 12.30
CA THR A 19 21.57 -0.38 12.41
C THR A 19 22.05 -0.13 13.83
N ALA A 20 21.24 -0.38 14.86
CA ALA A 20 21.66 -0.22 16.25
C ALA A 20 22.84 -1.13 16.61
N ALA A 21 22.80 -2.40 16.19
CA ALA A 21 23.88 -3.34 16.44
C ALA A 21 25.17 -2.98 15.67
N GLU A 22 25.06 -2.50 14.43
CA GLU A 22 26.19 -2.00 13.63
C GLU A 22 26.88 -0.79 14.29
N ASN A 23 26.13 -0.02 15.10
CA ASN A 23 26.64 1.07 15.93
C ASN A 23 27.04 0.61 17.36
N GLY A 24 27.28 -0.69 17.56
CA GLY A 24 27.80 -1.26 18.80
C GLY A 24 26.81 -1.30 19.96
N ARG A 25 25.50 -1.18 19.70
CA ARG A 25 24.45 -1.27 20.74
C ARG A 25 24.00 -2.71 20.94
N SER A 26 23.72 -3.06 22.20
CA SER A 26 23.04 -4.31 22.53
C SER A 26 21.54 -4.16 22.27
N VAL A 27 20.96 -5.09 21.49
CA VAL A 27 19.59 -5.02 20.99
C VAL A 27 18.78 -6.24 21.43
N VAL A 28 17.56 -6.00 21.92
CA VAL A 28 16.54 -7.03 22.05
C VAL A 28 15.41 -6.70 21.07
N LEU A 29 15.16 -7.59 20.11
CA LEU A 29 14.07 -7.49 19.12
C LEU A 29 12.90 -8.36 19.57
N LEU A 30 11.79 -7.74 19.95
CA LEU A 30 10.56 -8.42 20.38
C LEU A 30 9.58 -8.51 19.21
N GLU A 31 9.19 -9.75 18.87
CA GLU A 31 8.19 -10.02 17.81
C GLU A 31 7.07 -10.89 18.38
N ARG A 32 5.81 -10.47 18.17
CA ARG A 32 4.63 -11.20 18.64
C ARG A 32 4.37 -12.51 17.90
N GLN A 33 4.74 -12.57 16.63
CA GLN A 33 4.60 -13.76 15.81
C GLN A 33 5.71 -14.77 16.11
N SER A 34 5.55 -16.00 15.64
CA SER A 34 6.56 -17.06 15.80
C SER A 34 7.83 -16.83 14.96
N ARG A 35 7.80 -15.89 14.03
CA ARG A 35 8.95 -15.52 13.16
C ARG A 35 8.87 -14.04 12.77
N VAL A 36 10.03 -13.38 12.62
CA VAL A 36 10.13 -12.01 12.08
C VAL A 36 9.77 -11.94 10.60
N GLY A 37 9.31 -10.78 10.14
CA GLY A 37 9.13 -10.46 8.72
C GLY A 37 7.90 -11.07 8.05
N ARG A 38 6.88 -11.50 8.78
CA ARG A 38 5.72 -12.20 8.21
C ARG A 38 4.96 -11.36 7.17
N LYS A 39 4.72 -10.06 7.45
CA LYS A 39 4.03 -9.14 6.50
C LYS A 39 4.86 -8.94 5.23
N LEU A 40 6.19 -8.97 5.34
CA LEU A 40 7.10 -8.79 4.20
C LEU A 40 6.89 -9.85 3.10
N LEU A 41 6.60 -11.09 3.49
CA LEU A 41 6.32 -12.19 2.54
C LEU A 41 5.09 -11.95 1.67
N ALA A 42 4.13 -11.13 2.11
CA ALA A 42 2.92 -10.82 1.35
C ALA A 42 3.08 -9.61 0.42
N THR A 43 4.17 -8.85 0.54
CA THR A 43 4.39 -7.63 -0.25
C THR A 43 4.66 -7.95 -1.73
N GLY A 44 4.19 -7.06 -2.62
CA GLY A 44 4.40 -7.21 -4.07
C GLY A 44 3.87 -8.55 -4.63
N ASN A 45 2.75 -9.06 -4.10
CA ASN A 45 2.20 -10.37 -4.45
C ASN A 45 3.20 -11.53 -4.24
N GLY A 46 3.99 -11.47 -3.16
CA GLY A 46 5.01 -12.46 -2.83
C GLY A 46 6.38 -12.23 -3.49
N ARG A 47 6.53 -11.18 -4.31
CA ARG A 47 7.78 -10.80 -4.97
C ARG A 47 8.64 -9.85 -4.13
N CYS A 48 8.05 -9.10 -3.22
CA CYS A 48 8.62 -7.99 -2.45
C CYS A 48 9.13 -6.83 -3.32
N ASN A 49 8.30 -5.83 -3.54
CA ASN A 49 8.73 -4.57 -4.15
C ASN A 49 9.58 -3.78 -3.14
N LEU A 50 10.90 -3.99 -3.20
CA LEU A 50 11.87 -3.55 -2.19
C LEU A 50 11.93 -2.02 -2.05
N THR A 51 11.94 -1.31 -3.17
CA THR A 51 12.04 0.15 -3.27
C THR A 51 11.62 0.61 -4.67
N ASN A 52 11.74 1.91 -4.93
CA ASN A 52 11.47 2.51 -6.23
C ASN A 52 12.55 3.56 -6.56
N TYR A 53 12.95 3.67 -7.82
CA TYR A 53 13.88 4.72 -8.25
C TYR A 53 13.27 6.14 -8.24
N HIS A 54 11.93 6.24 -8.23
CA HIS A 54 11.20 7.52 -8.20
C HIS A 54 10.84 7.98 -6.77
N VAL A 55 11.50 7.44 -5.74
CA VAL A 55 11.26 7.83 -4.36
C VAL A 55 11.53 9.34 -4.18
N SER A 56 10.47 10.07 -3.82
CA SER A 56 10.48 11.48 -3.40
C SER A 56 9.40 11.70 -2.34
N PRO A 57 9.44 12.77 -1.55
CA PRO A 57 8.40 13.09 -0.58
C PRO A 57 6.98 13.19 -1.18
N ASP A 58 6.86 13.51 -2.48
CA ASP A 58 5.57 13.66 -3.18
C ASP A 58 4.76 12.36 -3.25
N HIS A 59 5.42 11.21 -3.07
CA HIS A 59 4.79 9.90 -3.04
C HIS A 59 4.34 9.46 -1.63
N TYR A 60 4.46 10.34 -0.64
CA TYR A 60 4.10 10.04 0.75
C TYR A 60 3.01 10.97 1.25
N HIS A 61 2.17 10.43 2.12
CA HIS A 61 0.98 11.06 2.64
C HIS A 61 0.98 10.99 4.17
N GLY A 62 0.26 11.91 4.81
CA GLY A 62 0.11 12.07 6.24
C GLY A 62 -0.38 13.48 6.55
N GLU A 63 -0.55 13.84 7.83
CA GLU A 63 -0.84 15.23 8.22
C GLU A 63 0.33 16.17 7.83
N ASP A 64 1.58 15.67 7.92
CA ASP A 64 2.79 16.34 7.40
C ASP A 64 3.53 15.44 6.42
N SER A 65 3.31 15.64 5.13
CA SER A 65 3.98 14.89 4.06
C SER A 65 5.48 15.15 3.97
N SER A 66 5.99 16.24 4.54
CA SER A 66 7.41 16.59 4.55
C SER A 66 8.23 15.84 5.61
N PHE A 67 7.56 15.27 6.61
CA PHE A 67 8.20 14.57 7.74
C PHE A 67 9.15 13.46 7.29
N CYS A 68 8.83 12.72 6.23
CA CYS A 68 9.66 11.64 5.73
C CYS A 68 10.96 12.10 5.03
N ALA A 69 11.07 13.38 4.66
CA ALA A 69 12.10 13.87 3.74
C ALA A 69 13.53 13.67 4.28
N HIS A 70 13.75 13.85 5.61
CA HIS A 70 15.09 13.67 6.20
C HIS A 70 15.51 12.19 6.14
N ALA A 71 14.68 11.29 6.58
CA ALA A 71 14.98 9.85 6.57
C ALA A 71 15.22 9.32 5.15
N LEU A 72 14.42 9.76 4.16
CA LEU A 72 14.59 9.40 2.75
C LEU A 72 15.90 9.92 2.15
N ARG A 73 16.38 11.10 2.59
CA ARG A 73 17.70 11.62 2.18
C ARG A 73 18.84 10.86 2.85
N ALA A 74 18.71 10.56 4.14
CA ALA A 74 19.75 9.87 4.93
C ALA A 74 19.93 8.41 4.46
N PHE A 75 18.84 7.73 4.13
CA PHE A 75 18.85 6.34 3.68
C PHE A 75 17.88 6.15 2.50
N GLY A 76 18.23 6.73 1.34
CA GLY A 76 17.42 6.69 0.12
C GLY A 76 17.62 5.41 -0.69
N THR A 77 16.99 5.35 -1.86
CA THR A 77 16.98 4.16 -2.75
C THR A 77 18.39 3.63 -3.04
N GLY A 78 19.31 4.51 -3.41
CA GLY A 78 20.70 4.10 -3.72
C GLY A 78 21.39 3.44 -2.52
N THR A 79 21.31 4.06 -1.34
CA THR A 79 21.88 3.52 -0.08
C THR A 79 21.19 2.22 0.31
N THR A 80 19.88 2.14 0.15
CA THR A 80 19.10 0.91 0.40
C THR A 80 19.60 -0.23 -0.47
N LEU A 81 19.76 -0.02 -1.76
CA LEU A 81 20.24 -1.05 -2.68
C LEU A 81 21.68 -1.49 -2.36
N GLN A 82 22.57 -0.55 -2.03
CA GLN A 82 23.95 -0.84 -1.61
C GLN A 82 23.95 -1.65 -0.30
N TYR A 83 23.12 -1.28 0.67
CA TYR A 83 23.01 -2.02 1.93
C TYR A 83 22.54 -3.46 1.71
N PHE A 84 21.47 -3.66 0.97
CA PHE A 84 20.99 -5.02 0.67
C PHE A 84 21.98 -5.83 -0.18
N ALA A 85 22.70 -5.19 -1.10
CA ALA A 85 23.76 -5.83 -1.86
C ALA A 85 24.92 -6.28 -0.96
N SER A 86 25.30 -5.48 0.05
CA SER A 86 26.33 -5.85 1.03
C SER A 86 25.92 -7.06 1.90
N LEU A 87 24.61 -7.28 2.06
CA LEU A 87 24.05 -8.45 2.72
C LEU A 87 23.91 -9.65 1.76
N GLY A 88 24.25 -9.50 0.46
CA GLY A 88 24.20 -10.56 -0.55
C GLY A 88 22.92 -10.61 -1.38
N LEU A 89 22.01 -9.63 -1.26
CA LEU A 89 20.78 -9.57 -2.07
C LEU A 89 21.08 -8.96 -3.44
N LEU A 90 20.83 -9.71 -4.51
CA LEU A 90 20.80 -9.19 -5.87
C LEU A 90 19.39 -8.71 -6.23
N THR A 91 19.31 -7.59 -6.96
CA THR A 91 18.04 -6.95 -7.32
C THR A 91 17.91 -6.73 -8.82
N VAL A 92 16.66 -6.62 -9.29
CA VAL A 92 16.30 -6.23 -10.66
C VAL A 92 15.28 -5.09 -10.60
N SER A 93 15.33 -4.19 -11.59
CA SER A 93 14.36 -3.10 -11.74
C SER A 93 13.47 -3.34 -12.94
N GLU A 94 12.22 -2.85 -12.83
CA GLU A 94 11.27 -2.71 -13.94
C GLU A 94 11.31 -1.28 -14.49
N ASP A 95 10.83 -1.07 -15.72
CA ASP A 95 10.76 0.27 -16.35
C ASP A 95 9.93 1.28 -15.55
N SER A 96 9.02 0.78 -14.72
CA SER A 96 8.22 1.58 -13.76
C SER A 96 9.02 2.11 -12.56
N GLY A 97 10.32 1.85 -12.50
CA GLY A 97 11.18 2.20 -11.36
C GLY A 97 11.08 1.25 -10.16
N ARG A 98 10.18 0.27 -10.17
CA ARG A 98 10.03 -0.73 -9.11
C ARG A 98 11.23 -1.66 -9.06
N VAL A 99 11.70 -1.97 -7.86
CA VAL A 99 12.86 -2.85 -7.65
C VAL A 99 12.45 -4.08 -6.84
N TYR A 100 12.89 -5.24 -7.32
CA TYR A 100 12.59 -6.54 -6.72
C TYR A 100 13.85 -7.35 -6.47
N PRO A 101 13.85 -8.33 -5.54
CA PRO A 101 14.89 -9.36 -5.50
C PRO A 101 15.01 -10.05 -6.86
N MET A 102 16.25 -10.33 -7.32
CA MET A 102 16.50 -11.03 -8.60
C MET A 102 15.80 -12.40 -8.66
N SER A 103 15.64 -13.06 -7.53
CA SER A 103 14.89 -14.32 -7.41
C SER A 103 13.38 -14.15 -7.65
N ASN A 104 12.89 -12.92 -7.69
CA ASN A 104 11.47 -12.59 -7.77
C ASN A 104 10.63 -13.16 -6.61
N MET A 105 11.24 -13.36 -5.43
CA MET A 105 10.63 -13.95 -4.24
C MET A 105 10.93 -13.12 -2.99
N ALA A 106 9.87 -12.73 -2.26
CA ALA A 106 9.98 -12.03 -0.98
C ALA A 106 10.76 -12.85 0.08
N GLY A 107 10.72 -14.16 -0.02
CA GLY A 107 11.47 -15.06 0.85
C GLY A 107 12.96 -14.81 0.81
N SER A 108 13.55 -14.60 -0.36
CA SER A 108 15.00 -14.36 -0.50
C SER A 108 15.45 -13.10 0.25
N LEU A 109 14.70 -12.01 0.16
CA LEU A 109 14.99 -10.80 0.93
C LEU A 109 14.86 -11.05 2.43
N LEU A 110 13.82 -11.77 2.85
CA LEU A 110 13.60 -12.05 4.26
C LEU A 110 14.68 -12.96 4.85
N ASP A 111 15.16 -13.94 4.09
CA ASP A 111 16.25 -14.84 4.54
C ASP A 111 17.56 -14.06 4.70
N VAL A 112 17.88 -13.16 3.75
CA VAL A 112 19.06 -12.27 3.87
C VAL A 112 18.98 -11.43 5.16
N LEU A 113 17.82 -10.84 5.47
CA LEU A 113 17.63 -10.08 6.71
C LEU A 113 17.74 -10.97 7.97
N ARG A 114 17.18 -12.18 7.95
CA ARG A 114 17.25 -13.11 9.07
C ARG A 114 18.68 -13.53 9.38
N TYR A 115 19.46 -13.87 8.34
CA TYR A 115 20.90 -14.19 8.51
C TYR A 115 21.68 -12.99 9.02
N ALA A 116 21.37 -11.79 8.54
CA ALA A 116 22.01 -10.57 9.06
C ALA A 116 21.71 -10.31 10.54
N LEU A 117 20.51 -10.68 11.00
CA LEU A 117 20.12 -10.55 12.42
C LEU A 117 20.76 -11.59 13.37
N GLU A 118 21.37 -12.67 12.85
CA GLU A 118 22.08 -13.68 13.67
C GLU A 118 23.43 -13.19 14.19
N ARG A 119 23.78 -11.93 13.96
CA ARG A 119 25.04 -11.34 14.44
C ARG A 119 25.09 -11.14 15.96
N PRO A 120 26.31 -11.12 16.57
CA PRO A 120 26.46 -10.77 17.98
C PRO A 120 25.85 -9.41 18.31
N GLY A 121 25.26 -9.29 19.50
CA GLY A 121 24.64 -8.04 19.98
C GLY A 121 23.14 -7.94 19.71
N ILE A 122 22.55 -8.82 18.92
CA ILE A 122 21.10 -8.89 18.71
C ILE A 122 20.52 -10.17 19.34
N GLN A 123 19.57 -9.98 20.25
CA GLN A 123 18.73 -11.06 20.78
C GLN A 123 17.32 -10.96 20.17
N ILE A 124 16.89 -11.97 19.43
CA ILE A 124 15.54 -12.06 18.86
C ILE A 124 14.65 -12.89 19.78
N CYS A 125 13.55 -12.28 20.23
CA CYS A 125 12.54 -12.94 21.06
C CYS A 125 11.21 -12.96 20.30
N THR A 126 10.87 -14.10 19.72
CA THR A 126 9.59 -14.33 19.02
C THR A 126 8.52 -14.87 19.95
N GLY A 127 7.24 -14.78 19.57
CA GLY A 127 6.12 -15.15 20.44
C GLY A 127 5.94 -14.19 21.62
N GLN A 128 6.52 -13.00 21.55
CA GLN A 128 6.54 -12.00 22.63
C GLN A 128 5.64 -10.81 22.29
N ALA A 129 4.35 -10.93 22.55
CA ALA A 129 3.41 -9.83 22.41
C ALA A 129 3.62 -8.81 23.55
N VAL A 130 4.07 -7.59 23.20
CA VAL A 130 4.26 -6.52 24.19
C VAL A 130 2.89 -6.00 24.67
N THR A 131 2.68 -6.02 25.97
CA THR A 131 1.43 -5.59 26.61
C THR A 131 1.53 -4.21 27.26
N ALA A 132 2.71 -3.80 27.69
CA ALA A 132 2.95 -2.47 28.28
C ALA A 132 4.40 -2.01 28.09
N VAL A 133 4.57 -0.70 27.97
CA VAL A 133 5.85 0.02 28.05
C VAL A 133 5.71 1.08 29.11
N LYS A 134 6.68 1.17 30.03
CA LYS A 134 6.70 2.18 31.09
C LYS A 134 8.05 2.84 31.16
N ARG A 135 8.08 4.16 31.26
CA ARG A 135 9.27 4.93 31.58
C ARG A 135 9.68 4.68 33.03
N ILE A 136 10.97 4.49 33.29
CA ILE A 136 11.58 4.39 34.60
C ILE A 136 12.76 5.39 34.68
N ALA A 137 13.39 5.54 35.84
CA ALA A 137 14.45 6.53 36.04
C ALA A 137 15.59 6.43 35.02
N GLU A 138 16.05 5.22 34.69
CA GLU A 138 17.19 5.00 33.79
C GLU A 138 16.79 4.34 32.45
N GLY A 139 15.58 4.58 31.95
CA GLY A 139 15.13 3.98 30.66
C GLY A 139 13.70 3.49 30.70
N PHE A 140 13.49 2.26 30.27
CA PHE A 140 12.16 1.68 30.09
C PHE A 140 12.07 0.25 30.63
N THR A 141 10.89 -0.12 31.10
CA THR A 141 10.48 -1.52 31.24
C THR A 141 9.46 -1.83 30.15
N VAL A 142 9.67 -2.96 29.47
CA VAL A 142 8.79 -3.50 28.42
C VAL A 142 8.28 -4.83 28.91
N ARG A 143 6.95 -4.94 29.07
CA ARG A 143 6.29 -6.16 29.54
C ARG A 143 5.64 -6.88 28.38
N THR A 144 5.87 -8.18 28.30
CA THR A 144 5.11 -9.12 27.48
C THR A 144 4.13 -9.91 28.33
N GLU A 145 3.46 -10.89 27.77
CA GLU A 145 2.60 -11.79 28.54
C GLU A 145 3.40 -12.70 29.51
N THR A 146 4.64 -13.00 29.18
CA THR A 146 5.47 -13.99 29.87
C THR A 146 6.68 -13.39 30.59
N GLU A 147 7.21 -12.25 30.09
CA GLU A 147 8.49 -11.70 30.54
C GLU A 147 8.46 -10.18 30.73
N VAL A 148 9.47 -9.66 31.43
CA VAL A 148 9.73 -8.22 31.57
C VAL A 148 11.17 -7.95 31.16
N PHE A 149 11.32 -7.06 30.20
CA PHE A 149 12.61 -6.59 29.69
C PHE A 149 12.89 -5.18 30.17
N ALA A 150 14.17 -4.80 30.27
CA ALA A 150 14.59 -3.44 30.61
C ALA A 150 15.64 -2.94 29.60
N ALA A 151 15.47 -1.70 29.12
CA ALA A 151 16.41 -1.07 28.20
C ALA A 151 16.54 0.43 28.47
N ARG A 152 17.64 1.03 28.00
CA ARG A 152 17.85 2.48 28.07
C ARG A 152 16.95 3.22 27.08
N LYS A 153 16.76 2.67 25.87
CA LYS A 153 15.95 3.23 24.79
C LYS A 153 14.95 2.20 24.23
N VAL A 154 13.88 2.65 23.63
CA VAL A 154 12.86 1.81 22.97
C VAL A 154 12.60 2.34 21.58
N ILE A 155 12.55 1.45 20.58
CA ILE A 155 12.10 1.76 19.23
C ILE A 155 10.76 1.05 19.00
N LEU A 156 9.70 1.83 18.74
CA LEU A 156 8.38 1.32 18.40
C LEU A 156 8.28 1.13 16.88
N ALA A 157 8.35 -0.13 16.44
CA ALA A 157 8.32 -0.56 15.05
C ALA A 157 7.17 -1.56 14.78
N ALA A 158 6.06 -1.38 15.49
CA ALA A 158 4.96 -2.36 15.55
C ALA A 158 4.09 -2.41 14.30
N GLY A 159 4.33 -1.55 13.29
CA GLY A 159 3.54 -1.45 12.07
C GLY A 159 2.15 -0.87 12.30
N GLY A 160 1.28 -0.99 11.30
CA GLY A 160 -0.09 -0.48 11.30
C GLY A 160 -1.15 -1.56 11.41
N ALA A 161 -2.42 -1.17 11.23
CA ALA A 161 -3.60 -2.03 11.32
C ALA A 161 -3.84 -2.89 10.07
N ALA A 162 -3.23 -2.52 8.93
CA ALA A 162 -3.46 -3.18 7.64
C ALA A 162 -2.85 -4.58 7.57
N GLY A 163 -3.62 -5.52 6.96
CA GLY A 163 -3.18 -6.91 6.77
C GLY A 163 -3.25 -7.73 8.06
N SER A 164 -4.40 -7.78 8.73
CA SER A 164 -4.59 -8.49 10.01
C SER A 164 -4.13 -9.95 9.96
N LYS A 165 -4.33 -10.64 8.83
CA LYS A 165 -3.90 -12.04 8.63
C LYS A 165 -2.38 -12.23 8.59
N VAL A 166 -1.64 -11.18 8.32
CA VAL A 166 -0.18 -11.21 8.19
C VAL A 166 0.55 -10.38 9.25
N GLY A 167 -0.16 -9.91 10.27
CA GLY A 167 0.43 -9.27 11.44
C GLY A 167 0.03 -7.81 11.68
N GLY A 168 -0.88 -7.24 10.86
CA GLY A 168 -1.45 -5.92 11.11
C GLY A 168 -2.25 -5.91 12.42
N VAL A 169 -1.94 -4.99 13.32
CA VAL A 169 -2.54 -4.89 14.67
C VAL A 169 -2.54 -3.46 15.17
N MET A 170 -3.40 -3.20 16.18
CA MET A 170 -3.52 -1.92 16.84
C MET A 170 -2.55 -1.74 18.03
N ASP A 171 -1.71 -2.73 18.32
CA ASP A 171 -0.91 -2.76 19.54
C ASP A 171 0.08 -1.60 19.62
N GLY A 172 0.73 -1.24 18.52
CA GLY A 172 1.66 -0.10 18.48
C GLY A 172 1.00 1.20 18.94
N TYR A 173 -0.19 1.48 18.44
CA TYR A 173 -0.95 2.67 18.81
C TYR A 173 -1.40 2.64 20.27
N ARG A 174 -1.77 1.46 20.78
CA ARG A 174 -2.13 1.28 22.20
C ARG A 174 -0.94 1.52 23.13
N LEU A 175 0.22 0.99 22.78
CA LEU A 175 1.47 1.18 23.55
C LEU A 175 1.90 2.64 23.55
N ALA A 176 1.86 3.31 22.40
CA ALA A 176 2.18 4.73 22.27
C ALA A 176 1.21 5.62 23.11
N LYS A 177 -0.09 5.30 23.09
CA LYS A 177 -1.11 6.00 23.90
C LYS A 177 -0.81 5.88 25.41
N MET A 178 -0.33 4.73 25.88
CA MET A 178 0.08 4.57 27.30
C MET A 178 1.24 5.48 27.68
N LEU A 179 2.03 5.93 26.70
CA LEU A 179 3.18 6.85 26.87
C LEU A 179 2.79 8.30 26.59
N GLY A 180 1.52 8.62 26.37
CA GLY A 180 1.02 9.96 26.15
C GLY A 180 0.98 10.42 24.70
N HIS A 181 1.26 9.55 23.73
CA HIS A 181 1.17 9.86 22.31
C HIS A 181 -0.25 9.79 21.76
N HIS A 182 -0.48 10.56 20.70
CA HIS A 182 -1.71 10.63 19.95
C HIS A 182 -1.53 10.04 18.55
N ARG A 183 -2.64 9.64 17.96
CA ARG A 183 -2.67 9.21 16.56
C ARG A 183 -3.76 9.94 15.79
N THR A 184 -3.60 10.00 14.49
CA THR A 184 -4.62 10.43 13.53
C THR A 184 -5.70 9.36 13.34
N VAL A 185 -6.75 9.67 12.57
CA VAL A 185 -7.74 8.68 12.17
C VAL A 185 -7.07 7.68 11.22
N LEU A 186 -7.31 6.40 11.43
CA LEU A 186 -6.73 5.35 10.60
C LEU A 186 -7.72 4.96 9.51
N TYR A 187 -7.19 4.81 8.28
CA TYR A 187 -7.93 4.35 7.11
C TYR A 187 -7.18 3.22 6.41
N PRO A 188 -7.89 2.25 5.80
CA PRO A 188 -7.25 1.27 4.93
C PRO A 188 -6.77 1.96 3.64
N SER A 189 -5.52 1.74 3.25
CA SER A 189 -4.91 2.25 2.02
C SER A 189 -4.32 1.11 1.20
N LEU A 190 -4.11 1.33 -0.10
CA LEU A 190 -3.73 0.29 -1.07
C LEU A 190 -4.66 -0.92 -0.95
N VAL A 191 -5.96 -0.67 -1.13
CA VAL A 191 -7.04 -1.61 -0.87
C VAL A 191 -8.02 -1.64 -2.04
N GLN A 192 -8.69 -2.77 -2.25
CA GLN A 192 -9.72 -2.93 -3.25
C GLN A 192 -10.95 -2.08 -2.91
N LEU A 193 -11.61 -1.56 -3.95
CA LEU A 193 -12.86 -0.82 -3.83
C LEU A 193 -14.06 -1.78 -3.95
N ARG A 194 -15.03 -1.59 -3.07
CA ARG A 194 -16.36 -2.19 -3.19
C ARG A 194 -17.26 -1.24 -3.96
N THR A 195 -17.98 -1.77 -4.93
CA THR A 195 -18.94 -1.03 -5.72
C THR A 195 -20.28 -1.78 -5.76
N ASP A 196 -21.29 -1.20 -6.40
CA ASP A 196 -22.43 -2.01 -6.80
C ASP A 196 -21.95 -3.24 -7.58
N PRO A 197 -22.29 -4.47 -7.15
CA PRO A 197 -21.71 -5.69 -7.73
C PRO A 197 -22.37 -6.14 -9.04
N THR A 198 -23.39 -5.44 -9.54
CA THR A 198 -24.19 -5.84 -10.71
C THR A 198 -23.31 -6.15 -11.91
N TYR A 199 -22.41 -5.24 -12.27
CA TYR A 199 -21.49 -5.42 -13.39
C TYR A 199 -20.18 -6.11 -13.02
N PRO A 200 -19.49 -5.72 -11.95
CA PRO A 200 -18.20 -6.32 -11.58
C PRO A 200 -18.26 -7.83 -11.37
N ARG A 201 -19.34 -8.36 -10.75
CA ARG A 201 -19.51 -9.81 -10.54
C ARG A 201 -19.53 -10.58 -11.85
N ALA A 202 -20.20 -10.05 -12.89
CA ALA A 202 -20.25 -10.68 -14.20
C ALA A 202 -18.91 -10.59 -14.95
N LEU A 203 -18.05 -9.64 -14.57
CA LEU A 203 -16.72 -9.42 -15.14
C LEU A 203 -15.59 -10.01 -14.29
N LYS A 204 -15.90 -10.74 -13.22
CA LYS A 204 -14.89 -11.30 -12.28
C LYS A 204 -13.74 -11.96 -13.04
N GLY A 205 -12.50 -11.56 -12.69
CA GLY A 205 -11.26 -12.06 -13.25
C GLY A 205 -10.81 -11.37 -14.55
N ILE A 206 -11.63 -10.50 -15.13
CA ILE A 206 -11.25 -9.71 -16.30
C ILE A 206 -10.38 -8.55 -15.87
N LYS A 207 -9.30 -8.33 -16.62
CA LYS A 207 -8.41 -7.18 -16.51
C LYS A 207 -8.62 -6.26 -17.70
N ALA A 208 -8.49 -4.95 -17.46
CA ALA A 208 -8.54 -3.93 -18.51
C ALA A 208 -7.60 -2.78 -18.15
N GLU A 209 -6.84 -2.31 -19.15
CA GLU A 209 -6.15 -1.02 -19.06
C GLU A 209 -7.17 0.08 -19.31
N CYS A 210 -7.27 1.05 -18.41
CA CYS A 210 -8.23 2.13 -18.53
C CYS A 210 -7.82 3.39 -17.77
N GLY A 211 -8.42 4.50 -18.13
CA GLY A 211 -8.46 5.69 -17.28
C GLY A 211 -9.43 5.48 -16.13
N ILE A 212 -9.11 6.01 -14.97
CA ILE A 212 -9.90 5.87 -13.75
C ILE A 212 -10.12 7.26 -13.19
N ALA A 213 -11.38 7.61 -12.88
CA ALA A 213 -11.71 8.84 -12.17
C ALA A 213 -12.60 8.52 -10.98
N ILE A 214 -12.27 9.07 -9.83
CA ILE A 214 -13.17 9.09 -8.67
C ILE A 214 -13.95 10.41 -8.72
N LEU A 215 -15.26 10.28 -8.72
CA LEU A 215 -16.18 11.41 -8.83
C LEU A 215 -16.98 11.59 -7.55
N ARG A 216 -17.20 12.85 -7.15
CA ARG A 216 -18.15 13.24 -6.11
C ARG A 216 -19.09 14.30 -6.66
N GLY A 217 -20.40 14.03 -6.64
CA GLY A 217 -21.37 14.95 -7.22
C GLY A 217 -21.18 15.27 -8.69
N GLY A 218 -20.45 14.41 -9.44
CA GLY A 218 -20.09 14.62 -10.83
C GLY A 218 -18.72 15.26 -11.06
N GLU A 219 -18.11 15.86 -10.05
CA GLU A 219 -16.78 16.45 -10.08
C GLU A 219 -15.67 15.41 -9.81
N ARG A 220 -14.55 15.52 -10.49
CA ARG A 220 -13.40 14.63 -10.35
C ARG A 220 -12.57 15.04 -9.13
N VAL A 221 -12.44 14.11 -8.16
CA VAL A 221 -11.66 14.29 -6.94
C VAL A 221 -10.31 13.53 -6.95
N ALA A 222 -10.19 12.51 -7.79
CA ALA A 222 -8.93 11.82 -8.06
C ALA A 222 -8.97 11.18 -9.46
N GLU A 223 -7.80 10.95 -10.03
CA GLU A 223 -7.64 10.23 -11.28
C GLU A 223 -6.38 9.37 -11.28
N ASN A 224 -6.41 8.31 -12.06
CA ASN A 224 -5.27 7.45 -12.34
C ASN A 224 -5.46 6.74 -13.68
N ARG A 225 -4.43 6.05 -14.16
CA ARG A 225 -4.48 5.22 -15.35
C ARG A 225 -3.70 3.93 -15.12
N GLY A 226 -4.23 2.81 -15.58
CA GLY A 226 -3.55 1.52 -15.54
C GLY A 226 -4.50 0.34 -15.47
N GLU A 227 -3.93 -0.83 -15.12
CA GLU A 227 -4.68 -2.08 -15.03
C GLU A 227 -5.69 -2.07 -13.88
N VAL A 228 -6.95 -2.34 -14.24
CA VAL A 228 -8.07 -2.60 -13.33
C VAL A 228 -8.48 -4.07 -13.44
N LEU A 229 -8.58 -4.75 -12.31
CA LEU A 229 -9.09 -6.12 -12.18
C LEU A 229 -10.51 -6.08 -11.62
N PHE A 230 -11.48 -6.62 -12.36
CA PHE A 230 -12.84 -6.82 -11.86
C PHE A 230 -12.91 -8.00 -10.90
N THR A 231 -13.58 -7.80 -9.76
CA THR A 231 -13.83 -8.81 -8.73
C THR A 231 -15.33 -9.02 -8.55
N GLU A 232 -15.72 -9.97 -7.70
CA GLU A 232 -17.15 -10.20 -7.42
C GLU A 232 -17.81 -9.08 -6.59
N TYR A 233 -17.03 -8.21 -5.97
CA TYR A 233 -17.49 -7.15 -5.08
C TYR A 233 -17.16 -5.73 -5.58
N GLY A 234 -16.44 -5.60 -6.68
CA GLY A 234 -16.00 -4.30 -7.20
C GLY A 234 -14.75 -4.40 -8.05
N VAL A 235 -13.79 -3.49 -7.80
CA VAL A 235 -12.57 -3.37 -8.59
C VAL A 235 -11.30 -3.38 -7.74
N SER A 236 -10.21 -3.88 -8.32
CA SER A 236 -8.89 -4.03 -7.75
C SER A 236 -7.82 -3.70 -8.80
N GLY A 237 -6.56 -3.84 -8.46
CA GLY A 237 -5.43 -3.61 -9.36
C GLY A 237 -4.55 -2.45 -8.88
N PRO A 238 -3.32 -2.35 -9.40
CA PRO A 238 -2.36 -1.33 -8.94
C PRO A 238 -2.92 0.10 -9.03
N ALA A 239 -3.55 0.44 -10.17
CA ALA A 239 -4.11 1.77 -10.37
C ALA A 239 -5.30 2.08 -9.44
N ILE A 240 -6.05 1.06 -8.99
CA ILE A 240 -7.09 1.20 -7.97
C ILE A 240 -6.49 1.37 -6.59
N PHE A 241 -5.38 0.67 -6.29
CA PHE A 241 -4.72 0.80 -5.00
C PHE A 241 -4.24 2.23 -4.76
N ASP A 242 -3.60 2.86 -5.74
CA ASP A 242 -3.10 4.24 -5.61
C ASP A 242 -4.21 5.25 -5.27
N ILE A 243 -5.40 5.11 -5.87
CA ILE A 243 -6.51 6.03 -5.60
C ILE A 243 -7.38 5.63 -4.40
N SER A 244 -7.16 4.44 -3.83
CA SER A 244 -7.99 3.90 -2.75
C SER A 244 -7.94 4.74 -1.47
N ARG A 245 -6.82 5.44 -1.22
CA ARG A 245 -6.69 6.37 -0.11
C ARG A 245 -7.73 7.49 -0.18
N THR A 246 -7.89 8.10 -1.35
CA THR A 246 -8.91 9.14 -1.58
C THR A 246 -10.33 8.62 -1.30
N VAL A 247 -10.60 7.35 -1.65
CA VAL A 247 -11.89 6.72 -1.36
C VAL A 247 -12.07 6.48 0.13
N SER A 248 -11.05 5.94 0.81
CA SER A 248 -11.11 5.63 2.24
C SER A 248 -11.30 6.85 3.12
N THR A 249 -10.68 7.98 2.75
CA THR A 249 -10.77 9.26 3.49
C THR A 249 -11.92 10.13 3.01
N GLY A 250 -12.46 9.87 1.82
CA GLY A 250 -13.39 10.74 1.13
C GLY A 250 -14.85 10.65 1.57
N GLY A 251 -15.24 9.64 2.35
CA GLY A 251 -16.63 9.45 2.79
C GLY A 251 -17.55 8.86 1.71
N GLU A 252 -18.84 9.15 1.79
CA GLU A 252 -19.89 8.57 0.96
C GLU A 252 -20.14 9.34 -0.35
N GLY A 253 -20.93 8.73 -1.25
CA GLY A 253 -21.39 9.37 -2.50
C GLY A 253 -20.34 9.38 -3.61
N LEU A 254 -19.30 8.57 -3.52
CA LEU A 254 -18.26 8.46 -4.53
C LEU A 254 -18.65 7.48 -5.64
N VAL A 255 -18.19 7.77 -6.86
CA VAL A 255 -18.37 6.92 -8.05
C VAL A 255 -17.00 6.68 -8.68
N CYS A 256 -16.67 5.43 -8.96
CA CYS A 256 -15.53 5.06 -9.80
C CYS A 256 -15.99 5.04 -11.25
N ALA A 257 -15.48 5.94 -12.08
CA ALA A 257 -15.74 6.01 -13.50
C ALA A 257 -14.53 5.47 -14.27
N LEU A 258 -14.76 4.47 -15.13
CA LEU A 258 -13.73 3.82 -15.93
C LEU A 258 -13.85 4.26 -17.39
N ASP A 259 -12.72 4.66 -17.99
CA ASP A 259 -12.58 4.99 -19.41
C ASP A 259 -11.73 3.91 -20.09
N PHE A 260 -12.34 3.09 -20.95
CA PHE A 260 -11.65 1.99 -21.63
C PHE A 260 -10.95 2.42 -22.93
N PHE A 261 -11.08 3.68 -23.32
CA PHE A 261 -10.42 4.29 -24.47
C PHE A 261 -9.74 5.62 -24.07
N PRO A 262 -8.81 5.63 -23.08
CA PRO A 262 -8.31 6.85 -22.48
C PRO A 262 -7.55 7.76 -23.46
N ASP A 263 -7.03 7.20 -24.58
CA ASP A 263 -6.29 7.94 -25.60
C ASP A 263 -7.18 8.44 -26.75
N TRP A 264 -8.49 8.13 -26.71
CA TRP A 264 -9.45 8.51 -27.74
C TRP A 264 -10.42 9.58 -27.22
N GLU A 265 -10.70 10.56 -28.05
CA GLU A 265 -11.78 11.49 -27.77
C GLU A 265 -13.17 10.79 -27.93
N PRO A 266 -14.21 11.26 -27.25
CA PRO A 266 -15.56 10.67 -27.37
C PRO A 266 -16.05 10.57 -28.82
N ARG A 267 -15.65 11.52 -29.68
CA ARG A 267 -15.98 11.53 -31.10
C ARG A 267 -15.32 10.38 -31.84
N ASP A 268 -14.05 10.09 -31.54
CA ASP A 268 -13.32 9.00 -32.22
C ASP A 268 -13.95 7.65 -31.93
N VAL A 269 -14.40 7.44 -30.68
CA VAL A 269 -15.15 6.25 -30.29
C VAL A 269 -16.47 6.14 -31.06
N LEU A 270 -17.19 7.24 -31.21
CA LEU A 270 -18.45 7.26 -31.95
C LEU A 270 -18.24 6.96 -33.43
N ASP A 271 -17.27 7.59 -34.09
CA ASP A 271 -16.95 7.38 -35.50
C ASP A 271 -16.50 5.93 -35.75
N TRP A 272 -15.72 5.35 -34.83
CA TRP A 272 -15.37 3.94 -34.86
C TRP A 272 -16.59 3.02 -34.70
N LEU A 273 -17.53 3.33 -33.83
CA LEU A 273 -18.79 2.56 -33.66
C LEU A 273 -19.69 2.63 -34.90
N ARG A 274 -19.73 3.77 -35.61
CA ARG A 274 -20.42 3.91 -36.89
C ARG A 274 -19.86 2.95 -37.94
N LEU A 275 -18.52 2.91 -38.08
CA LEU A 275 -17.85 1.95 -38.96
C LEU A 275 -18.16 0.50 -38.55
N ARG A 276 -18.18 0.22 -37.24
CA ARG A 276 -18.54 -1.12 -36.74
C ARG A 276 -19.97 -1.49 -37.05
N ARG A 277 -20.91 -0.56 -36.91
CA ARG A 277 -22.32 -0.78 -37.33
C ARG A 277 -22.44 -1.18 -38.82
N GLU A 278 -21.69 -0.52 -39.70
CA GLU A 278 -21.68 -0.82 -41.13
C GLU A 278 -21.07 -2.21 -41.42
N THR A 279 -19.90 -2.49 -40.79
CA THR A 279 -19.15 -3.73 -41.08
C THR A 279 -19.70 -4.96 -40.35
N MET A 280 -20.41 -4.78 -39.23
CA MET A 280 -20.96 -5.85 -38.40
C MET A 280 -22.50 -5.81 -38.31
N GLY A 281 -23.17 -5.14 -39.22
CA GLY A 281 -24.62 -4.90 -39.17
C GLY A 281 -25.48 -6.14 -39.06
N ALA A 282 -25.01 -7.28 -39.58
CA ALA A 282 -25.72 -8.56 -39.50
C ALA A 282 -25.64 -9.22 -38.10
N HIS A 283 -24.69 -8.79 -37.25
CA HIS A 283 -24.47 -9.35 -35.94
C HIS A 283 -25.28 -8.62 -34.86
N GLU A 284 -25.29 -9.18 -33.64
CA GLU A 284 -25.91 -8.51 -32.49
C GLU A 284 -25.12 -7.28 -32.02
N ALA A 285 -25.81 -6.27 -31.50
CA ALA A 285 -25.25 -5.06 -30.93
C ALA A 285 -24.23 -5.36 -29.83
N SER A 286 -24.43 -6.43 -29.07
CA SER A 286 -23.53 -6.94 -28.03
C SER A 286 -22.10 -7.25 -28.53
N THR A 287 -21.92 -7.40 -29.86
CA THR A 287 -20.63 -7.74 -30.47
C THR A 287 -19.88 -6.54 -31.05
N LEU A 288 -20.47 -5.34 -31.03
CA LEU A 288 -19.85 -4.14 -31.63
C LEU A 288 -18.44 -3.85 -31.10
N LEU A 289 -18.16 -4.16 -29.83
CA LEU A 289 -16.87 -3.92 -29.17
C LEU A 289 -15.88 -5.10 -29.29
N VAL A 290 -16.21 -6.15 -30.07
CA VAL A 290 -15.28 -7.27 -30.30
C VAL A 290 -14.03 -6.78 -31.02
N GLY A 291 -12.87 -7.17 -30.53
CA GLY A 291 -11.55 -6.77 -31.06
C GLY A 291 -10.98 -5.49 -30.43
N SER A 292 -11.75 -4.75 -29.62
CA SER A 292 -11.25 -3.55 -28.90
C SER A 292 -10.99 -3.79 -27.42
N CYS A 293 -11.70 -4.74 -26.81
CA CYS A 293 -11.54 -5.13 -25.42
C CYS A 293 -11.93 -6.61 -25.24
N HIS A 294 -11.76 -7.11 -24.00
CA HIS A 294 -12.21 -8.47 -23.69
C HIS A 294 -13.70 -8.64 -24.04
N THR A 295 -14.07 -9.71 -24.76
CA THR A 295 -15.41 -9.93 -25.29
C THR A 295 -16.53 -9.75 -24.24
N ARG A 296 -16.39 -10.35 -23.05
CA ARG A 296 -17.37 -10.19 -21.96
C ARG A 296 -17.48 -8.75 -21.47
N LEU A 297 -16.39 -7.99 -21.47
CA LEU A 297 -16.40 -6.57 -21.11
C LEU A 297 -17.19 -5.78 -22.16
N GLY A 298 -16.91 -5.98 -23.45
CA GLY A 298 -17.62 -5.33 -24.55
C GLY A 298 -19.12 -5.61 -24.51
N GLN A 299 -19.50 -6.88 -24.32
CA GLN A 299 -20.92 -7.28 -24.16
C GLN A 299 -21.59 -6.58 -22.98
N MET A 300 -20.84 -6.45 -21.84
CA MET A 300 -21.37 -5.79 -20.64
C MET A 300 -21.54 -4.28 -20.86
N LEU A 301 -20.64 -3.62 -21.56
CA LEU A 301 -20.75 -2.19 -21.91
C LEU A 301 -21.96 -1.94 -22.82
N CYS A 302 -22.18 -2.77 -23.85
CA CYS A 302 -23.37 -2.71 -24.70
C CYS A 302 -24.62 -2.95 -23.87
N LYS A 303 -24.64 -3.95 -22.99
CA LYS A 303 -25.78 -4.24 -22.10
C LYS A 303 -26.06 -3.06 -21.15
N ALA A 304 -25.04 -2.42 -20.60
CA ALA A 304 -25.17 -1.23 -19.74
C ALA A 304 -25.74 -0.03 -20.51
N ALA A 305 -25.47 0.06 -21.81
CA ALA A 305 -26.10 1.02 -22.73
C ALA A 305 -27.54 0.69 -23.11
N GLY A 306 -28.05 -0.52 -22.78
CA GLY A 306 -29.39 -0.99 -23.08
C GLY A 306 -29.50 -1.87 -24.34
N PHE A 307 -28.36 -2.36 -24.86
CA PHE A 307 -28.31 -3.14 -26.10
C PHE A 307 -27.73 -4.54 -25.89
N THR A 308 -28.42 -5.56 -26.42
CA THR A 308 -27.98 -6.96 -26.31
C THR A 308 -28.16 -7.69 -27.64
N SER A 309 -29.38 -8.16 -27.92
CA SER A 309 -29.73 -9.03 -29.05
C SER A 309 -30.24 -8.27 -30.27
N GLN A 310 -30.38 -6.94 -30.22
CA GLN A 310 -30.74 -6.12 -31.38
C GLN A 310 -29.66 -6.28 -32.46
N ARG A 311 -30.03 -6.20 -33.75
CA ARG A 311 -29.05 -6.20 -34.85
C ARG A 311 -28.25 -4.88 -34.79
N ALA A 312 -26.95 -4.94 -35.02
CA ALA A 312 -26.13 -3.75 -35.07
C ALA A 312 -26.58 -2.74 -36.14
N ALA A 313 -27.06 -3.22 -37.29
CA ALA A 313 -27.58 -2.37 -38.35
C ALA A 313 -28.84 -1.56 -37.97
N ASP A 314 -29.59 -2.01 -36.97
CA ASP A 314 -30.82 -1.36 -36.54
C ASP A 314 -30.59 -0.24 -35.51
N LEU A 315 -29.36 -0.05 -35.06
CA LEU A 315 -28.98 0.98 -34.08
C LEU A 315 -28.90 2.38 -34.74
N THR A 316 -29.52 3.35 -34.10
CA THR A 316 -29.41 4.76 -34.49
C THR A 316 -28.08 5.37 -34.00
N ASP A 317 -27.72 6.54 -34.50
CA ASP A 317 -26.54 7.28 -33.98
C ASP A 317 -26.66 7.61 -32.49
N GLY A 318 -27.89 7.94 -32.01
CA GLY A 318 -28.13 8.15 -30.58
C GLY A 318 -27.93 6.89 -29.74
N ASP A 319 -28.13 5.70 -30.31
CA ASP A 319 -27.83 4.43 -29.66
C ASP A 319 -26.30 4.21 -29.57
N LEU A 320 -25.58 4.50 -30.65
CA LEU A 320 -24.11 4.44 -30.66
C LEU A 320 -23.50 5.45 -29.67
N GLU A 321 -24.06 6.67 -29.54
CA GLU A 321 -23.65 7.62 -28.51
C GLU A 321 -23.82 7.08 -27.09
N ARG A 322 -24.91 6.33 -26.82
CA ARG A 322 -25.08 5.67 -25.50
C ARG A 322 -24.01 4.61 -25.26
N ILE A 323 -23.65 3.81 -26.27
CA ILE A 323 -22.56 2.83 -26.17
C ILE A 323 -21.23 3.55 -25.97
N ALA A 324 -20.91 4.59 -26.76
CA ALA A 324 -19.70 5.39 -26.63
C ALA A 324 -19.56 6.00 -25.22
N ARG A 325 -20.67 6.50 -24.67
CA ARG A 325 -20.69 7.04 -23.30
C ARG A 325 -20.35 5.98 -22.26
N GLN A 326 -20.85 4.75 -22.40
CA GLN A 326 -20.52 3.65 -21.50
C GLN A 326 -19.04 3.23 -21.62
N THR A 327 -18.46 3.26 -22.81
CA THR A 327 -17.04 2.95 -22.99
C THR A 327 -16.11 4.02 -22.43
N LYS A 328 -16.53 5.28 -22.48
CA LYS A 328 -15.74 6.43 -21.97
C LYS A 328 -16.00 6.76 -20.50
N ARG A 329 -17.13 6.33 -19.94
CA ARG A 329 -17.50 6.64 -18.54
C ARG A 329 -18.37 5.53 -17.96
N PHE A 330 -17.79 4.36 -17.78
CA PHE A 330 -18.45 3.25 -17.10
C PHE A 330 -18.48 3.51 -15.59
N ALA A 331 -19.63 3.93 -15.09
CA ALA A 331 -19.80 4.40 -13.71
C ALA A 331 -20.14 3.24 -12.77
N LEU A 332 -19.35 3.08 -11.71
CA LEU A 332 -19.53 2.10 -10.64
C LEU A 332 -19.72 2.85 -9.31
N PRO A 333 -20.94 2.96 -8.78
CA PRO A 333 -21.16 3.55 -7.46
C PRO A 333 -20.33 2.82 -6.39
N ILE A 334 -19.50 3.58 -5.65
CA ILE A 334 -18.64 3.03 -4.60
C ILE A 334 -19.47 2.86 -3.34
N THR A 335 -19.39 1.67 -2.73
CA THR A 335 -20.04 1.33 -1.46
C THR A 335 -19.05 1.23 -0.30
N GLY A 336 -17.76 1.45 -0.56
CA GLY A 336 -16.70 1.42 0.43
C GLY A 336 -15.43 0.74 -0.06
N THR A 337 -14.59 0.28 0.86
CA THR A 337 -13.38 -0.50 0.59
C THR A 337 -13.47 -1.89 1.22
N CYS A 338 -12.52 -2.77 0.91
CA CYS A 338 -12.45 -4.09 1.55
C CYS A 338 -11.87 -4.07 2.97
N GLY A 339 -11.61 -2.87 3.52
CA GLY A 339 -11.19 -2.68 4.90
C GLY A 339 -9.76 -3.12 5.22
N PHE A 340 -9.37 -3.01 6.48
CA PHE A 340 -8.00 -3.29 6.96
C PHE A 340 -7.52 -4.71 6.70
N ASP A 341 -8.41 -5.70 6.70
CA ASP A 341 -8.03 -7.11 6.46
C ASP A 341 -7.41 -7.34 5.08
N GLN A 342 -7.83 -6.55 4.08
CA GLN A 342 -7.39 -6.64 2.70
C GLN A 342 -6.44 -5.50 2.30
N ALA A 343 -6.33 -4.47 3.14
CA ALA A 343 -5.44 -3.35 2.89
C ALA A 343 -3.97 -3.78 3.01
N GLN A 344 -3.12 -3.22 2.15
CA GLN A 344 -1.68 -3.43 2.23
C GLN A 344 -1.03 -2.48 3.23
N VAL A 345 -1.59 -1.28 3.39
CA VAL A 345 -1.05 -0.18 4.17
C VAL A 345 -2.15 0.49 4.98
N THR A 346 -1.75 1.04 6.12
CA THR A 346 -2.57 1.92 6.96
C THR A 346 -2.25 3.36 6.62
N ALA A 347 -3.22 4.12 6.17
CA ALA A 347 -3.14 5.58 6.13
C ALA A 347 -3.52 6.14 7.50
N GLY A 348 -2.74 7.09 7.99
CA GLY A 348 -2.79 7.55 9.38
C GLY A 348 -1.84 6.78 10.29
N GLY A 349 -1.54 7.34 11.44
CA GLY A 349 -0.59 6.76 12.38
C GLY A 349 -0.37 7.65 13.60
N LEU A 350 0.72 7.44 14.33
CA LEU A 350 1.16 8.34 15.40
C LEU A 350 1.46 9.71 14.80
N ARG A 351 1.02 10.77 15.46
CA ARG A 351 1.20 12.14 14.97
C ARG A 351 2.68 12.47 14.83
N THR A 352 3.09 12.82 13.63
CA THR A 352 4.49 13.11 13.30
C THR A 352 5.02 14.35 14.03
N GLU A 353 4.17 15.31 14.40
CA GLU A 353 4.53 16.47 15.21
C GLU A 353 5.09 16.12 16.60
N GLU A 354 4.76 14.93 17.10
CA GLU A 354 5.24 14.42 18.39
C GLU A 354 6.60 13.73 18.29
N PHE A 355 7.21 13.67 17.10
CA PHE A 355 8.52 13.07 16.84
C PHE A 355 9.45 14.07 16.14
N ASP A 356 10.73 13.95 16.39
CA ASP A 356 11.73 14.74 15.68
C ASP A 356 12.01 14.11 14.29
N PRO A 357 11.86 14.85 13.18
CA PRO A 357 12.05 14.30 11.84
C PRO A 357 13.51 13.92 11.53
N GLU A 358 14.49 14.45 12.26
CA GLU A 358 15.91 14.19 12.03
C GLU A 358 16.43 12.97 12.80
N THR A 359 15.74 12.57 13.90
CA THR A 359 16.17 11.46 14.76
C THR A 359 15.12 10.39 14.95
N LEU A 360 13.84 10.72 14.69
CA LEU A 360 12.65 9.94 15.02
C LEU A 360 12.47 9.67 16.52
N GLU A 361 13.18 10.44 17.38
CA GLU A 361 12.95 10.43 18.81
C GLU A 361 11.65 11.15 19.17
N SER A 362 10.94 10.62 20.15
CA SER A 362 9.75 11.24 20.72
C SER A 362 10.05 12.55 21.41
N ARG A 363 9.30 13.60 21.08
CA ARG A 363 9.31 14.88 21.80
C ARG A 363 8.51 14.83 23.11
N VAL A 364 7.71 13.77 23.31
CA VAL A 364 6.89 13.55 24.50
C VAL A 364 7.63 12.71 25.54
N VAL A 365 8.34 11.68 25.10
CA VAL A 365 9.03 10.72 25.98
C VAL A 365 10.48 10.52 25.52
N PRO A 366 11.45 11.20 26.13
CA PRO A 366 12.86 11.05 25.75
C PRO A 366 13.34 9.59 25.84
N GLY A 367 14.08 9.15 24.81
CA GLY A 367 14.58 7.78 24.66
C GLY A 367 13.60 6.82 24.01
N LEU A 368 12.38 7.26 23.67
CA LEU A 368 11.44 6.53 22.82
C LEU A 368 11.62 6.99 21.38
N TYR A 369 11.71 6.04 20.45
CA TYR A 369 11.76 6.27 19.00
C TYR A 369 10.59 5.55 18.34
N ALA A 370 10.18 5.98 17.14
CA ALA A 370 9.20 5.25 16.34
C ALA A 370 9.64 5.21 14.88
N CYS A 371 9.35 4.09 14.17
CA CYS A 371 9.69 3.95 12.75
C CYS A 371 8.70 3.07 11.98
N GLY A 372 8.63 3.26 10.68
CA GLY A 372 7.75 2.52 9.77
C GLY A 372 6.29 2.96 9.84
N GLU A 373 5.41 2.05 9.48
CA GLU A 373 3.96 2.28 9.28
C GLU A 373 3.19 2.68 10.57
N VAL A 374 3.81 2.60 11.75
CA VAL A 374 3.19 3.08 12.99
C VAL A 374 3.09 4.61 13.05
N LEU A 375 3.99 5.32 12.36
CA LEU A 375 3.93 6.78 12.17
C LEU A 375 2.92 7.14 11.08
N ASP A 376 2.35 8.35 11.16
CA ASP A 376 1.44 8.89 10.13
C ASP A 376 2.21 9.25 8.84
N VAL A 377 2.73 8.20 8.18
CA VAL A 377 3.40 8.26 6.88
C VAL A 377 3.03 7.02 6.09
N ASP A 378 2.23 7.17 5.05
CA ASP A 378 1.88 6.13 4.09
C ASP A 378 2.30 6.55 2.67
N GLY A 379 2.78 5.59 1.88
CA GLY A 379 3.26 5.82 0.52
C GLY A 379 2.36 5.18 -0.53
N ASP A 380 2.51 5.65 -1.78
CA ASP A 380 1.87 5.09 -2.96
C ASP A 380 2.20 3.60 -3.17
N CYS A 381 1.49 2.95 -4.11
CA CYS A 381 1.78 1.59 -4.52
C CYS A 381 3.04 1.55 -5.38
N GLY A 382 4.04 0.74 -4.99
CA GLY A 382 5.21 0.62 -5.86
C GLY A 382 6.57 0.60 -5.16
N GLY A 383 6.66 0.18 -3.90
CA GLY A 383 7.91 0.09 -3.15
C GLY A 383 8.16 1.24 -2.17
N PHE A 384 7.34 2.28 -2.22
CA PHE A 384 7.49 3.49 -1.38
C PHE A 384 7.34 3.17 0.11
N ASN A 385 6.36 2.35 0.50
CA ASN A 385 6.14 1.97 1.90
C ASN A 385 7.28 1.13 2.49
N LEU A 386 7.89 0.27 1.68
CA LEU A 386 9.08 -0.47 2.12
C LEU A 386 10.30 0.45 2.18
N GLN A 387 10.46 1.39 1.24
CA GLN A 387 11.52 2.39 1.35
C GLN A 387 11.38 3.21 2.64
N TRP A 388 10.16 3.66 2.99
CA TRP A 388 9.92 4.33 4.26
C TRP A 388 10.30 3.45 5.46
N ALA A 389 9.96 2.16 5.40
CA ALA A 389 10.32 1.23 6.47
C ALA A 389 11.85 1.10 6.63
N TRP A 390 12.59 1.05 5.52
CA TRP A 390 14.06 0.99 5.56
C TRP A 390 14.66 2.30 6.05
N SER A 391 14.26 3.43 5.48
CA SER A 391 14.80 4.76 5.81
C SER A 391 14.53 5.13 7.26
N SER A 392 13.28 4.99 7.72
CA SER A 392 12.92 5.31 9.11
C SER A 392 13.49 4.31 10.11
N GLY A 393 13.55 3.02 9.73
CA GLY A 393 14.18 2.01 10.56
C GLY A 393 15.67 2.26 10.76
N HIS A 394 16.38 2.60 9.69
CA HIS A 394 17.79 2.99 9.76
C HIS A 394 17.96 4.22 10.66
N LEU A 395 17.21 5.29 10.41
CA LEU A 395 17.35 6.54 11.18
C LEU A 395 17.07 6.34 12.67
N ALA A 396 15.98 5.66 13.04
CA ALA A 396 15.68 5.35 14.43
C ALA A 396 16.74 4.44 15.08
N GLY A 397 17.37 3.55 14.30
CA GLY A 397 18.42 2.65 14.76
C GLY A 397 19.75 3.35 15.08
N LEU A 398 20.00 4.54 14.55
CA LEU A 398 21.18 5.37 14.92
C LEU A 398 21.11 5.81 16.39
N LEU A 399 19.92 5.96 16.95
CA LEU A 399 19.67 6.34 18.35
C LEU A 399 20.35 7.69 18.72
N LEU A 400 20.25 8.65 17.79
CA LEU A 400 20.82 10.00 17.92
C LEU A 400 20.18 10.78 19.06
#